data_8ea3822a4e0d22d40591c95642da1481
#
_entry.id   8ea3822a4e0d22d40591c95642da1481
#
_cell.length_a   1.000
_cell.length_b   1.000
_cell.length_c   1.000
_cell.angle_alpha   90.00
_cell.angle_beta   90.00
_cell.angle_gamma   90.00
#
_symmetry.space_group_name_H-M   'P 1'
#
loop_
_entity.id
_entity.type
_entity.pdbx_description
1 polymer ?
#
loop_
_entity_poly.entity_id
_entity_poly.type
_entity_poly.pdbx_seq_one_letter_code
_entity_poly.pdbx_strand_id
1 'polypeptide(L)'
;MKANLLTRSWLLVFSIVFLGVMEARADIQLTHDFSVTGLLRQELSVHTGEKNPNNSKTQVDRNTINLSRTFFHTEWTYKPNDAFKLFAKVKLISDQTEALDNKLVDYNAFPLATPRYGGYLRATNDNKFDAEMSELYADVGFGNLWLRLGKQQIVWGEMIAARILDQINPLDLSWHLQFEPEEFENIRVPQWSVRARYEVAQGAVPFMNDLYLEGFVNPGDISPTILPVYGSPFNPKPPAAGPPAPQYVTREIDRRGDMEYGFRIGGRVGQVAGTLNYFSLYSDSGYSEKTGTLKAAPPPPTIYSADLKYLRTDLYGASLNYAFPSPINIVVTYEGIYSPDEPYYVAASPTPLIRYNHALKHAIQFSRSTFVLPQPISAMSIQLQYSQTRVWDEGKIKSTPAPYIPAMNNSIDNTQNTIALVLGQNLWHNNINLSLKLIYDLDDAHYIAPGFKYVYGNHWIFDIYGTILGGAEVRTNRFGSMSWAEEVFSRVTYQF
;
A
#
# COMPACT_ATOMS: atom_id res chain seq x y z
N MET A 1 6.90 -37.44 0.91
CA MET A 1 5.96 -36.34 0.55
C MET A 1 4.63 -36.36 1.29
N LYS A 2 4.00 -37.50 1.62
CA LYS A 2 2.72 -37.54 2.37
C LYS A 2 2.82 -37.21 3.88
N ALA A 3 3.97 -37.36 4.52
CA ALA A 3 4.15 -37.10 5.94
C ALA A 3 4.17 -35.58 6.30
N ASN A 4 4.57 -34.71 5.37
CA ASN A 4 4.63 -33.28 5.59
C ASN A 4 3.26 -32.56 5.49
N LEU A 5 2.29 -33.16 4.80
CA LEU A 5 0.92 -32.60 4.75
C LEU A 5 0.18 -32.85 6.08
N LEU A 6 0.37 -34.02 6.68
CA LEU A 6 -0.27 -34.37 7.95
C LEU A 6 0.24 -33.50 9.11
N THR A 7 1.55 -33.24 9.17
CA THR A 7 2.12 -32.37 10.22
C THR A 7 1.68 -30.91 10.08
N ARG A 8 1.50 -30.39 8.87
CA ARG A 8 1.00 -29.04 8.63
C ARG A 8 -0.50 -28.89 8.95
N SER A 9 -1.29 -29.91 8.65
CA SER A 9 -2.71 -29.96 9.04
C SER A 9 -2.90 -30.02 10.56
N TRP A 10 -2.01 -30.70 11.27
CA TRP A 10 -2.05 -30.75 12.74
C TRP A 10 -1.68 -29.41 13.40
N LEU A 11 -0.79 -28.61 12.80
CA LEU A 11 -0.52 -27.25 13.27
C LEU A 11 -1.74 -26.33 13.12
N LEU A 12 -2.48 -26.46 12.03
CA LEU A 12 -3.72 -25.72 11.82
C LEU A 12 -4.84 -26.15 12.80
N VAL A 13 -5.00 -27.45 13.01
CA VAL A 13 -5.97 -28.00 13.95
C VAL A 13 -5.55 -27.67 15.41
N PHE A 14 -4.27 -27.70 15.73
CA PHE A 14 -3.76 -27.34 17.06
C PHE A 14 -3.97 -25.84 17.35
N SER A 15 -3.80 -24.96 16.34
CA SER A 15 -4.09 -23.53 16.49
C SER A 15 -5.57 -23.28 16.74
N ILE A 16 -6.46 -24.00 16.06
CA ILE A 16 -7.91 -23.88 16.25
C ILE A 16 -8.36 -24.42 17.61
N VAL A 17 -7.77 -25.51 18.09
CA VAL A 17 -8.11 -26.13 19.39
C VAL A 17 -7.56 -25.30 20.54
N PHE A 18 -6.38 -24.69 20.42
CA PHE A 18 -5.81 -23.82 21.46
C PHE A 18 -6.58 -22.50 21.65
N LEU A 19 -7.21 -22.00 20.56
CA LEU A 19 -8.05 -20.79 20.59
C LEU A 19 -9.46 -21.05 21.18
N GLY A 20 -9.92 -22.31 21.26
CA GLY A 20 -11.24 -22.67 21.78
C GLY A 20 -11.40 -22.57 23.29
N VAL A 21 -10.35 -22.25 24.06
CA VAL A 21 -10.35 -22.24 25.53
C VAL A 21 -10.20 -20.83 26.13
N MET A 22 -9.91 -19.80 25.30
CA MET A 22 -9.79 -18.43 25.81
C MET A 22 -11.14 -17.72 25.77
N GLU A 23 -11.73 -17.45 26.92
CA GLU A 23 -12.85 -16.52 27.06
C GLU A 23 -12.44 -15.15 26.52
N ALA A 24 -13.27 -14.70 25.67
CA ALA A 24 -13.16 -13.61 24.76
C ALA A 24 -13.02 -12.22 25.39
N ARG A 25 -11.85 -11.65 25.32
CA ARG A 25 -11.64 -10.20 25.38
C ARG A 25 -10.88 -9.78 24.13
N ALA A 26 -11.34 -8.75 23.46
CA ALA A 26 -10.67 -8.18 22.27
C ALA A 26 -9.32 -7.50 22.60
N ASP A 27 -8.90 -7.53 23.87
CA ASP A 27 -7.65 -6.98 24.38
C ASP A 27 -7.23 -7.85 25.57
N ILE A 28 -6.11 -8.56 25.42
CA ILE A 28 -5.55 -9.37 26.50
C ILE A 28 -4.70 -8.46 27.38
N GLN A 29 -5.30 -8.02 28.47
CA GLN A 29 -4.60 -7.25 29.49
C GLN A 29 -3.72 -8.20 30.34
N LEU A 30 -2.41 -8.20 30.10
CA LEU A 30 -1.46 -9.05 30.86
C LEU A 30 -1.11 -8.44 32.19
N THR A 31 -0.95 -7.12 32.26
CA THR A 31 -0.79 -6.33 33.48
C THR A 31 -1.49 -4.98 33.31
N HIS A 32 -1.55 -4.17 34.38
CA HIS A 32 -2.12 -2.81 34.29
C HIS A 32 -1.52 -1.98 33.12
N ASP A 33 -0.24 -2.15 32.85
CA ASP A 33 0.52 -1.33 31.92
C ASP A 33 0.83 -2.06 30.60
N PHE A 34 0.45 -3.34 30.46
CA PHE A 34 0.85 -4.17 29.35
C PHE A 34 -0.32 -4.94 28.74
N SER A 35 -0.61 -4.65 27.47
CA SER A 35 -1.68 -5.29 26.71
C SER A 35 -1.18 -5.90 25.40
N VAL A 36 -1.91 -6.91 24.94
CA VAL A 36 -1.68 -7.59 23.67
C VAL A 36 -3.01 -7.71 22.95
N THR A 37 -3.03 -7.28 21.71
CA THR A 37 -4.13 -7.55 20.78
C THR A 37 -3.60 -8.32 19.60
N GLY A 38 -4.47 -8.98 18.85
CA GLY A 38 -4.00 -9.69 17.68
C GLY A 38 -5.13 -10.27 16.84
N LEU A 39 -4.73 -10.83 15.73
CA LEU A 39 -5.63 -11.55 14.83
C LEU A 39 -4.94 -12.75 14.17
N LEU A 40 -5.75 -13.75 13.90
CA LEU A 40 -5.43 -14.85 13.00
C LEU A 40 -6.41 -14.78 11.84
N ARG A 41 -5.90 -14.74 10.62
CA ARG A 41 -6.71 -14.59 9.40
C ARG A 41 -6.33 -15.66 8.39
N GLN A 42 -7.33 -16.25 7.79
CA GLN A 42 -7.19 -17.05 6.58
C GLN A 42 -7.79 -16.30 5.41
N GLU A 43 -7.04 -16.17 4.34
CA GLU A 43 -7.42 -15.52 3.10
C GLU A 43 -7.47 -16.54 1.98
N LEU A 44 -8.46 -16.40 1.11
CA LEU A 44 -8.63 -17.21 -0.09
C LEU A 44 -9.12 -16.32 -1.23
N SER A 45 -8.46 -16.40 -2.38
CA SER A 45 -8.91 -15.73 -3.59
C SER A 45 -9.06 -16.72 -4.74
N VAL A 46 -10.13 -16.54 -5.51
CA VAL A 46 -10.42 -17.29 -6.73
C VAL A 46 -10.44 -16.33 -7.89
N HIS A 47 -9.66 -16.64 -8.90
CA HIS A 47 -9.56 -15.87 -10.13
C HIS A 47 -10.85 -15.99 -10.96
N THR A 48 -11.40 -14.86 -11.38
CA THR A 48 -12.63 -14.79 -12.19
C THR A 48 -12.39 -14.17 -13.57
N GLY A 49 -11.28 -13.47 -13.74
CA GLY A 49 -10.89 -12.84 -14.99
C GLY A 49 -10.42 -13.82 -16.07
N GLU A 50 -9.99 -13.28 -17.17
CA GLU A 50 -9.37 -14.04 -18.24
C GLU A 50 -7.90 -14.37 -17.92
N LYS A 51 -7.32 -15.27 -18.69
CA LYS A 51 -5.90 -15.61 -18.55
C LYS A 51 -5.02 -14.37 -18.77
N ASN A 52 -4.05 -14.16 -17.88
CA ASN A 52 -3.08 -13.08 -18.06
C ASN A 52 -2.35 -13.19 -19.40
N PRO A 53 -2.60 -12.31 -20.36
CA PRO A 53 -2.01 -12.39 -21.70
C PRO A 53 -0.49 -12.17 -21.69
N ASN A 54 0.01 -11.54 -20.64
CA ASN A 54 1.42 -11.22 -20.46
C ASN A 54 2.19 -12.30 -19.69
N ASN A 55 1.51 -13.32 -19.18
CA ASN A 55 2.12 -14.37 -18.38
C ASN A 55 1.67 -15.78 -18.82
N SER A 56 2.24 -16.27 -19.90
CA SER A 56 1.93 -17.61 -20.42
C SER A 56 2.40 -18.77 -19.53
N LYS A 57 3.21 -18.50 -18.51
CA LYS A 57 3.75 -19.52 -17.60
C LYS A 57 2.94 -19.65 -16.31
N THR A 58 2.33 -18.60 -15.84
CA THR A 58 1.31 -18.71 -14.79
C THR A 58 0.03 -19.16 -15.46
N GLN A 59 -0.32 -20.40 -15.32
CA GLN A 59 -1.54 -20.97 -15.89
C GLN A 59 -2.75 -20.60 -15.01
N VAL A 60 -2.86 -19.34 -14.59
CA VAL A 60 -4.00 -18.85 -13.85
C VAL A 60 -5.14 -18.64 -14.83
N ASP A 61 -6.02 -19.61 -14.91
CA ASP A 61 -7.26 -19.56 -15.69
C ASP A 61 -8.43 -19.20 -14.77
N ARG A 62 -9.58 -18.88 -15.36
CA ARG A 62 -10.84 -18.68 -14.62
C ARG A 62 -11.12 -19.86 -13.66
N ASN A 63 -11.56 -19.55 -12.45
CA ASN A 63 -11.81 -20.50 -11.35
C ASN A 63 -10.56 -21.17 -10.76
N THR A 64 -9.38 -20.63 -10.98
CA THR A 64 -8.15 -21.05 -10.30
C THR A 64 -8.02 -20.34 -8.96
N ILE A 65 -7.60 -21.06 -7.92
CA ILE A 65 -7.23 -20.43 -6.64
C ILE A 65 -5.91 -19.69 -6.88
N ASN A 66 -5.95 -18.37 -6.81
CA ASN A 66 -4.78 -17.52 -7.02
C ASN A 66 -4.13 -17.03 -5.72
N LEU A 67 -4.81 -17.21 -4.59
CA LEU A 67 -4.26 -16.91 -3.27
C LEU A 67 -4.86 -17.85 -2.22
N SER A 68 -4.00 -18.41 -1.37
CA SER A 68 -4.38 -18.98 -0.08
C SER A 68 -3.32 -18.64 0.94
N ARG A 69 -3.65 -17.82 1.94
CA ARG A 69 -2.67 -17.24 2.84
C ARG A 69 -3.19 -17.20 4.27
N THR A 70 -2.34 -17.63 5.20
CA THR A 70 -2.57 -17.46 6.63
C THR A 70 -1.77 -16.26 7.13
N PHE A 71 -2.44 -15.37 7.80
CA PHE A 71 -1.88 -14.16 8.37
C PHE A 71 -2.06 -14.19 9.88
N PHE A 72 -0.98 -14.07 10.63
CA PHE A 72 -1.01 -13.90 12.08
C PHE A 72 -0.32 -12.60 12.46
N HIS A 73 -0.98 -11.83 13.28
CA HIS A 73 -0.55 -10.49 13.61
C HIS A 73 -0.82 -10.23 15.11
N THR A 74 0.16 -9.69 15.81
CA THR A 74 0.01 -9.28 17.20
C THR A 74 0.59 -7.90 17.43
N GLU A 75 -0.08 -7.12 18.27
CA GLU A 75 0.33 -5.80 18.72
C GLU A 75 0.53 -5.81 20.23
N TRP A 76 1.67 -5.35 20.66
CA TRP A 76 2.14 -5.35 22.05
C TRP A 76 2.29 -3.91 22.47
N THR A 77 1.59 -3.50 23.52
CA THR A 77 1.64 -2.15 24.07
C THR A 77 2.06 -2.21 25.52
N TYR A 78 3.14 -1.50 25.85
CA TYR A 78 3.56 -1.24 27.22
C TYR A 78 3.50 0.25 27.51
N LYS A 79 2.61 0.67 28.42
CA LYS A 79 2.36 2.08 28.77
C LYS A 79 2.32 2.24 30.28
N PRO A 80 3.49 2.38 30.96
CA PRO A 80 3.54 2.52 32.41
C PRO A 80 3.04 3.89 32.91
N ASN A 81 3.00 4.90 32.04
CA ASN A 81 2.49 6.24 32.35
C ASN A 81 2.12 6.98 31.05
N ASP A 82 1.58 8.19 31.17
CA ASP A 82 1.17 8.97 30.00
C ASP A 82 2.32 9.59 29.19
N ALA A 83 3.51 9.67 29.78
CA ALA A 83 4.69 10.22 29.11
C ALA A 83 5.49 9.19 28.32
N PHE A 84 5.24 7.88 28.52
CA PHE A 84 6.01 6.82 27.86
C PHE A 84 5.11 5.69 27.37
N LYS A 85 5.33 5.26 26.13
CA LYS A 85 4.72 4.07 25.51
C LYS A 85 5.76 3.35 24.69
N LEU A 86 5.85 2.02 24.85
CA LEU A 86 6.56 1.13 23.93
C LEU A 86 5.53 0.32 23.15
N PHE A 87 5.73 0.23 21.85
CA PHE A 87 4.86 -0.52 20.94
C PHE A 87 5.68 -1.46 20.05
N ALA A 88 5.18 -2.68 19.86
CA ALA A 88 5.72 -3.62 18.90
C ALA A 88 4.60 -4.33 18.15
N LYS A 89 4.79 -4.53 16.84
CA LYS A 89 3.88 -5.25 15.95
C LYS A 89 4.62 -6.41 15.29
N VAL A 90 4.18 -7.63 15.59
CA VAL A 90 4.73 -8.86 15.01
C VAL A 90 3.79 -9.36 13.92
N LYS A 91 4.34 -9.72 12.78
CA LYS A 91 3.61 -10.15 11.59
C LYS A 91 4.21 -11.47 11.09
N LEU A 92 3.37 -12.48 10.94
CA LEU A 92 3.71 -13.75 10.31
C LEU A 92 2.77 -13.98 9.15
N ILE A 93 3.31 -14.30 7.99
CA ILE A 93 2.53 -14.62 6.78
C ILE A 93 3.01 -15.96 6.26
N SER A 94 2.07 -16.84 5.95
CA SER A 94 2.34 -18.11 5.27
C SER A 94 1.45 -18.23 4.04
N ASP A 95 2.06 -18.32 2.87
CA ASP A 95 1.37 -18.51 1.59
C ASP A 95 1.35 -19.99 1.24
N GLN A 96 0.15 -20.57 1.11
CA GLN A 96 -0.10 -21.97 0.78
C GLN A 96 -0.67 -22.14 -0.63
N THR A 97 -0.72 -21.10 -1.45
CA THR A 97 -1.40 -21.09 -2.75
C THR A 97 -0.90 -22.21 -3.66
N GLU A 98 0.41 -22.39 -3.77
CA GLU A 98 1.03 -23.45 -4.59
C GLU A 98 0.66 -24.86 -4.11
N ALA A 99 0.44 -25.05 -2.80
CA ALA A 99 0.06 -26.36 -2.26
C ALA A 99 -1.38 -26.76 -2.60
N LEU A 100 -2.24 -25.80 -2.91
CA LEU A 100 -3.64 -26.02 -3.26
C LEU A 100 -3.85 -26.20 -4.77
N ASP A 101 -3.04 -25.56 -5.60
CA ASP A 101 -3.14 -25.66 -7.05
C ASP A 101 -1.80 -26.07 -7.68
N ASN A 102 -1.75 -27.32 -8.19
CA ASN A 102 -0.55 -27.87 -8.86
C ASN A 102 -0.22 -27.19 -10.20
N LYS A 103 -1.08 -26.30 -10.69
CA LYS A 103 -0.87 -25.54 -11.93
C LYS A 103 -0.05 -24.29 -11.72
N LEU A 104 0.11 -23.85 -10.46
CA LEU A 104 0.88 -22.68 -10.15
C LEU A 104 2.38 -22.98 -10.21
N VAL A 105 3.10 -22.03 -10.76
CA VAL A 105 4.57 -22.11 -10.83
C VAL A 105 5.14 -21.97 -9.43
N ASP A 106 6.20 -22.74 -9.12
CA ASP A 106 6.94 -22.58 -7.86
C ASP A 106 7.58 -21.17 -7.82
N TYR A 107 7.02 -20.31 -6.98
CA TYR A 107 7.51 -18.93 -6.82
C TYR A 107 8.94 -18.88 -6.27
N ASN A 108 9.36 -19.90 -5.51
CA ASN A 108 10.72 -19.95 -4.96
C ASN A 108 11.77 -20.18 -6.03
N ALA A 109 11.37 -20.63 -7.24
CA ALA A 109 12.27 -20.73 -8.37
C ALA A 109 12.69 -19.37 -8.94
N PHE A 110 12.01 -18.29 -8.54
CA PHE A 110 12.28 -16.95 -9.01
C PHE A 110 12.68 -16.03 -7.85
N PRO A 111 13.74 -15.24 -8.00
CA PRO A 111 14.08 -14.22 -7.00
C PRO A 111 12.97 -13.17 -6.92
N LEU A 112 12.81 -12.55 -5.77
CA LEU A 112 11.99 -11.35 -5.64
C LEU A 112 12.44 -10.32 -6.66
N ALA A 113 11.47 -9.70 -7.35
CA ALA A 113 11.76 -8.62 -8.29
C ALA A 113 12.43 -7.43 -7.59
N THR A 114 12.08 -7.21 -6.34
CA THR A 114 12.70 -6.24 -5.43
C THR A 114 12.92 -6.95 -4.10
N PRO A 115 14.14 -6.99 -3.57
CA PRO A 115 14.38 -7.58 -2.25
C PRO A 115 13.52 -6.90 -1.19
N ARG A 116 12.97 -7.70 -0.27
CA ARG A 116 12.29 -7.15 0.91
C ARG A 116 13.35 -6.63 1.88
N TYR A 117 13.42 -5.32 1.98
CA TYR A 117 14.25 -4.68 3.00
C TYR A 117 13.45 -4.65 4.29
N GLY A 118 13.82 -5.43 5.26
CA GLY A 118 13.16 -5.48 6.57
C GLY A 118 14.12 -5.19 7.71
N GLY A 119 15.37 -4.93 7.35
CA GLY A 119 16.43 -4.72 8.31
C GLY A 119 16.59 -5.90 9.28
N TYR A 120 17.10 -5.62 10.46
CA TYR A 120 17.45 -6.63 11.47
C TYR A 120 16.27 -7.33 12.14
N LEU A 121 15.04 -6.86 11.91
CA LEU A 121 13.84 -7.37 12.58
C LEU A 121 13.04 -8.37 11.74
N ARG A 122 13.57 -8.81 10.61
CA ARG A 122 12.95 -9.84 9.77
C ARG A 122 13.69 -11.16 9.91
N ALA A 123 12.97 -12.20 10.34
CA ALA A 123 13.54 -13.52 10.56
C ALA A 123 13.65 -14.36 9.28
N THR A 124 12.72 -14.15 8.33
CA THR A 124 12.69 -14.85 7.04
C THR A 124 12.38 -13.87 5.91
N ASN A 125 12.80 -14.24 4.73
CA ASN A 125 12.61 -13.43 3.52
C ASN A 125 12.42 -14.35 2.31
N ASP A 126 11.54 -15.32 2.41
CA ASP A 126 11.14 -16.15 1.28
C ASP A 126 9.75 -15.76 0.76
N ASN A 127 9.37 -16.30 -0.40
CA ASN A 127 8.12 -15.93 -1.06
C ASN A 127 6.89 -16.62 -0.47
N LYS A 128 7.08 -17.60 0.42
CA LYS A 128 6.00 -18.40 1.01
C LYS A 128 5.83 -18.14 2.49
N PHE A 129 6.86 -17.68 3.16
CA PHE A 129 6.83 -17.42 4.59
C PHE A 129 7.57 -16.14 4.92
N ASP A 130 6.94 -15.29 5.67
CA ASP A 130 7.52 -14.07 6.21
C ASP A 130 7.26 -13.98 7.71
N ALA A 131 8.29 -13.61 8.46
CA ALA A 131 8.22 -13.41 9.89
C ALA A 131 9.01 -12.15 10.24
N GLU A 132 8.32 -11.10 10.63
CA GLU A 132 8.94 -9.84 10.95
C GLU A 132 8.32 -9.16 12.17
N MET A 133 9.11 -8.36 12.86
CA MET A 133 8.62 -7.29 13.70
C MET A 133 8.43 -6.06 12.81
N SER A 134 7.20 -5.90 12.33
CA SER A 134 6.90 -4.86 11.34
C SER A 134 7.02 -3.46 11.92
N GLU A 135 6.60 -3.25 13.16
CA GLU A 135 6.79 -1.98 13.87
C GLU A 135 7.44 -2.23 15.25
N LEU A 136 8.32 -1.32 15.64
CA LEU A 136 8.92 -1.27 16.98
C LEU A 136 9.31 0.16 17.29
N TYR A 137 8.59 0.83 18.17
CA TYR A 137 8.90 2.21 18.52
C TYR A 137 8.58 2.54 19.98
N ALA A 138 9.23 3.60 20.47
CA ALA A 138 8.93 4.23 21.74
C ALA A 138 8.37 5.63 21.52
N ASP A 139 7.26 5.94 22.20
CA ASP A 139 6.71 7.29 22.33
C ASP A 139 7.17 7.90 23.65
N VAL A 140 7.64 9.15 23.59
CA VAL A 140 8.08 9.90 24.78
C VAL A 140 7.49 11.32 24.72
N GLY A 141 6.77 11.71 25.76
CA GLY A 141 6.17 13.03 25.91
C GLY A 141 6.91 13.93 26.90
N PHE A 142 7.22 15.15 26.49
CA PHE A 142 7.83 16.19 27.33
C PHE A 142 7.01 17.47 27.23
N GLY A 143 5.98 17.60 28.04
CA GLY A 143 5.06 18.74 27.95
C GLY A 143 4.40 18.81 26.56
N ASN A 144 4.68 19.89 25.82
CA ASN A 144 4.13 20.09 24.47
C ASN A 144 4.91 19.37 23.35
N LEU A 145 6.02 18.74 23.68
CA LEU A 145 6.83 17.97 22.72
C LEU A 145 6.53 16.49 22.86
N TRP A 146 6.19 15.84 21.76
CA TRP A 146 6.10 14.40 21.63
C TRP A 146 7.15 13.90 20.64
N LEU A 147 7.83 12.82 21.01
CA LEU A 147 8.83 12.14 20.20
C LEU A 147 8.43 10.69 19.98
N ARG A 148 8.62 10.17 18.77
CA ARG A 148 8.55 8.74 18.45
C ARG A 148 9.85 8.30 17.82
N LEU A 149 10.45 7.26 18.37
CA LEU A 149 11.75 6.74 17.97
C LEU A 149 11.60 5.26 17.62
N GLY A 150 11.97 4.84 16.43
CA GLY A 150 11.95 3.44 16.03
C GLY A 150 11.36 3.18 14.64
N LYS A 151 11.08 1.90 14.37
CA LYS A 151 10.47 1.43 13.11
C LYS A 151 8.97 1.69 13.15
N GLN A 152 8.47 2.58 12.31
CA GLN A 152 7.10 3.09 12.35
C GLN A 152 6.57 3.46 10.98
N GLN A 153 5.25 3.56 10.87
CA GLN A 153 4.57 4.21 9.75
C GLN A 153 4.31 5.68 10.05
N ILE A 154 4.52 6.55 9.05
CA ILE A 154 4.21 7.97 9.14
C ILE A 154 3.25 8.33 8.01
N VAL A 155 2.02 8.66 8.33
CA VAL A 155 0.95 8.95 7.36
C VAL A 155 0.54 10.41 7.51
N TRP A 156 0.71 11.21 6.44
CA TRP A 156 0.32 12.62 6.41
C TRP A 156 -0.84 12.90 5.45
N GLY A 157 -1.22 11.93 4.61
CA GLY A 157 -2.35 12.03 3.70
C GLY A 157 -3.62 11.38 4.25
N GLU A 158 -4.79 11.88 3.82
CA GLU A 158 -6.13 11.44 4.23
C GLU A 158 -6.99 10.96 3.05
N MET A 159 -6.47 11.00 1.81
CA MET A 159 -7.24 10.61 0.61
C MET A 159 -7.48 9.11 0.53
N ILE A 160 -8.70 8.72 0.14
CA ILE A 160 -9.15 7.33 0.15
C ILE A 160 -8.73 6.51 -1.08
N ALA A 161 -8.54 7.16 -2.22
CA ALA A 161 -8.26 6.47 -3.49
C ALA A 161 -6.94 6.86 -4.14
N ALA A 162 -6.38 8.01 -3.77
CA ALA A 162 -5.11 8.51 -4.30
C ALA A 162 -4.16 8.83 -3.15
N ARG A 163 -2.91 8.38 -3.25
CA ARG A 163 -1.86 8.76 -2.30
C ARG A 163 -1.28 10.10 -2.72
N ILE A 164 -1.81 11.20 -2.18
CA ILE A 164 -1.31 12.54 -2.48
C ILE A 164 -0.19 12.93 -1.49
N LEU A 165 -0.52 13.10 -0.20
CA LEU A 165 0.46 13.44 0.85
C LEU A 165 1.02 12.21 1.59
N ASP A 166 0.45 11.03 1.38
CA ASP A 166 0.95 9.77 1.96
C ASP A 166 2.12 9.22 1.13
N GLN A 167 3.27 9.87 1.20
CA GLN A 167 4.45 9.59 0.38
C GLN A 167 5.63 8.99 1.16
N ILE A 168 5.57 8.97 2.50
CA ILE A 168 6.72 8.66 3.35
C ILE A 168 7.04 7.17 3.39
N ASN A 169 6.01 6.33 3.41
CA ASN A 169 6.18 4.89 3.49
C ASN A 169 6.03 4.23 2.13
N PRO A 170 7.00 3.45 1.66
CA PRO A 170 6.85 2.57 0.50
C PRO A 170 5.77 1.51 0.72
N LEU A 171 5.40 0.78 -0.33
CA LEU A 171 4.38 -0.25 -0.26
C LEU A 171 4.98 -1.65 -0.45
N ASP A 172 4.49 -2.64 0.30
CA ASP A 172 4.72 -4.05 0.03
C ASP A 172 3.56 -4.61 -0.79
N LEU A 173 3.74 -4.66 -2.10
CA LEU A 173 2.79 -5.22 -3.06
C LEU A 173 3.13 -6.67 -3.42
N SER A 174 4.11 -7.28 -2.74
CA SER A 174 4.58 -8.62 -3.08
C SER A 174 3.55 -9.70 -2.77
N TRP A 175 2.65 -9.45 -1.85
CA TRP A 175 1.61 -10.38 -1.44
C TRP A 175 0.34 -10.28 -2.26
N HIS A 176 0.00 -9.07 -2.71
CA HIS A 176 -1.19 -8.81 -3.51
C HIS A 176 -1.05 -7.48 -4.24
N LEU A 177 -1.29 -7.46 -5.55
CA LEU A 177 -1.12 -6.26 -6.37
C LEU A 177 -2.28 -5.26 -6.22
N GLN A 178 -3.46 -5.73 -5.90
CA GLN A 178 -4.64 -4.90 -5.71
C GLN A 178 -4.74 -4.46 -4.25
N PHE A 179 -5.20 -3.24 -4.04
CA PHE A 179 -5.44 -2.74 -2.71
C PHE A 179 -6.67 -3.45 -2.13
N GLU A 180 -6.46 -4.20 -1.06
CA GLU A 180 -7.55 -4.73 -0.28
C GLU A 180 -8.37 -3.57 0.32
N PRO A 181 -9.70 -3.67 0.34
CA PRO A 181 -10.50 -2.70 1.07
C PRO A 181 -10.06 -2.65 2.54
N GLU A 182 -9.87 -1.47 3.09
CA GLU A 182 -9.62 -1.19 4.50
C GLU A 182 -8.22 -1.47 5.06
N GLU A 183 -7.25 -2.05 4.32
CA GLU A 183 -5.99 -2.51 4.92
C GLU A 183 -4.73 -1.84 4.37
N PHE A 184 -4.83 -0.58 4.02
CA PHE A 184 -3.69 0.16 3.51
C PHE A 184 -2.49 0.18 4.48
N GLU A 185 -2.75 0.12 5.79
CA GLU A 185 -1.71 0.06 6.81
C GLU A 185 -0.90 -1.24 6.79
N ASN A 186 -1.50 -2.35 6.30
CA ASN A 186 -0.81 -3.64 6.24
C ASN A 186 0.16 -3.75 5.07
N ILE A 187 0.01 -2.90 4.06
CA ILE A 187 0.88 -2.87 2.88
C ILE A 187 1.92 -1.76 2.93
N ARG A 188 1.83 -0.77 3.83
CA ARG A 188 2.91 0.18 4.04
C ARG A 188 4.10 -0.50 4.68
N VAL A 189 5.29 -0.21 4.19
CA VAL A 189 6.56 -0.65 4.77
C VAL A 189 7.00 0.34 5.83
N PRO A 190 6.96 -0.01 7.13
CA PRO A 190 7.43 0.88 8.19
C PRO A 190 8.92 1.16 8.06
N GLN A 191 9.34 2.41 8.30
CA GLN A 191 10.71 2.85 8.21
C GLN A 191 11.29 3.15 9.59
N TRP A 192 12.59 2.94 9.77
CA TRP A 192 13.31 3.44 10.95
C TRP A 192 13.35 4.96 10.90
N SER A 193 12.77 5.60 11.90
CA SER A 193 12.67 7.06 11.92
C SER A 193 12.69 7.64 13.32
N VAL A 194 13.10 8.90 13.36
CA VAL A 194 12.85 9.82 14.48
C VAL A 194 11.77 10.77 14.04
N ARG A 195 10.66 10.81 14.76
CA ARG A 195 9.54 11.72 14.52
C ARG A 195 9.32 12.58 15.73
N ALA A 196 9.16 13.88 15.53
CA ALA A 196 8.93 14.86 16.60
C ALA A 196 7.71 15.71 16.26
N ARG A 197 6.86 15.99 17.23
CA ARG A 197 5.75 16.91 17.11
C ARG A 197 5.70 17.83 18.32
N TYR A 198 5.64 19.14 18.05
CA TYR A 198 5.52 20.18 19.04
C TYR A 198 4.17 20.90 18.90
N GLU A 199 3.35 20.84 19.96
CA GLU A 199 2.08 21.56 20.03
C GLU A 199 2.35 22.97 20.55
N VAL A 200 2.02 23.96 19.71
CA VAL A 200 2.16 25.37 20.10
C VAL A 200 1.06 25.73 21.09
N ALA A 201 1.43 26.44 22.15
CA ALA A 201 0.48 26.85 23.19
C ALA A 201 -0.72 27.62 22.56
N GLN A 202 -1.93 27.25 22.99
CA GLN A 202 -3.14 27.89 22.51
C GLN A 202 -3.11 29.41 22.79
N GLY A 203 -3.46 30.20 21.78
CA GLY A 203 -3.42 31.67 21.86
C GLY A 203 -2.05 32.31 21.57
N ALA A 204 -0.99 31.54 21.37
CA ALA A 204 0.31 32.07 20.92
C ALA A 204 0.22 32.79 19.56
N VAL A 205 -0.67 32.31 18.69
CA VAL A 205 -1.02 32.98 17.44
C VAL A 205 -2.52 33.29 17.47
N PRO A 206 -2.95 34.57 17.56
CA PRO A 206 -4.33 34.94 17.89
C PRO A 206 -5.41 34.44 16.93
N PHE A 207 -5.08 34.20 15.67
CA PHE A 207 -6.00 33.76 14.62
C PHE A 207 -5.92 32.25 14.32
N MET A 208 -5.00 31.53 14.96
CA MET A 208 -4.79 30.09 14.74
C MET A 208 -5.04 29.29 16.02
N ASN A 209 -5.77 28.20 15.86
CA ASN A 209 -5.96 27.20 16.90
C ASN A 209 -5.24 25.90 16.51
N ASP A 210 -4.92 25.08 17.51
CA ASP A 210 -4.35 23.74 17.32
C ASP A 210 -3.07 23.77 16.43
N LEU A 211 -2.28 24.84 16.54
CA LEU A 211 -1.04 25.00 15.79
C LEU A 211 0.00 24.01 16.26
N TYR A 212 0.60 23.27 15.33
CA TYR A 212 1.68 22.36 15.62
C TYR A 212 2.76 22.38 14.55
N LEU A 213 3.94 21.98 14.95
CA LEU A 213 5.08 21.72 14.10
C LEU A 213 5.43 20.24 14.22
N GLU A 214 5.62 19.55 13.10
CA GLU A 214 6.00 18.15 13.08
C GLU A 214 7.08 17.91 12.04
N GLY A 215 8.02 17.03 12.37
CA GLY A 215 9.06 16.62 11.44
C GLY A 215 9.47 15.17 11.66
N PHE A 216 10.10 14.59 10.66
CA PHE A 216 10.71 13.27 10.74
C PHE A 216 12.04 13.23 10.00
N VAL A 217 12.87 12.27 10.40
CA VAL A 217 14.12 11.89 9.73
C VAL A 217 14.17 10.37 9.70
N ASN A 218 14.37 9.81 8.52
CA ASN A 218 14.74 8.41 8.30
C ASN A 218 16.27 8.38 8.10
N PRO A 219 17.04 7.83 9.05
CA PRO A 219 18.49 7.98 9.05
C PRO A 219 19.24 7.04 8.09
N GLY A 220 18.54 6.36 7.20
CA GLY A 220 19.08 5.39 6.24
C GLY A 220 18.32 4.06 6.29
N ASP A 221 18.79 3.07 5.55
CA ASP A 221 18.13 1.77 5.35
C ASP A 221 16.71 1.92 4.79
N ILE A 222 16.57 2.78 3.78
CA ILE A 222 15.30 3.13 3.15
C ILE A 222 14.87 1.99 2.22
N SER A 223 13.68 1.44 2.45
CA SER A 223 13.11 0.41 1.59
C SER A 223 12.47 1.02 0.34
N PRO A 224 12.62 0.42 -0.85
CA PRO A 224 11.76 0.73 -1.99
C PRO A 224 10.40 0.04 -1.85
N THR A 225 9.46 0.37 -2.75
CA THR A 225 8.24 -0.43 -2.95
C THR A 225 8.61 -1.85 -3.39
N ILE A 226 8.06 -2.84 -2.69
CA ILE A 226 8.31 -4.26 -2.93
C ILE A 226 7.25 -4.78 -3.90
N LEU A 227 7.69 -5.43 -4.98
CA LEU A 227 6.82 -5.88 -6.06
C LEU A 227 6.57 -7.39 -6.01
N PRO A 228 5.47 -7.88 -6.59
CA PRO A 228 5.21 -9.30 -6.70
C PRO A 228 6.34 -10.05 -7.42
N VAL A 229 6.58 -11.28 -7.00
CA VAL A 229 7.58 -12.15 -7.61
C VAL A 229 7.23 -12.45 -9.06
N TYR A 230 8.24 -12.56 -9.93
CA TYR A 230 8.02 -13.04 -11.28
C TYR A 230 7.38 -14.43 -11.27
N GLY A 231 6.34 -14.62 -12.04
CA GLY A 231 5.59 -15.87 -12.09
C GLY A 231 4.46 -15.99 -11.07
N SER A 232 4.35 -15.08 -10.10
CA SER A 232 3.17 -15.06 -9.23
C SER A 232 1.91 -14.65 -10.00
N PRO A 233 0.71 -15.05 -9.55
CA PRO A 233 -0.54 -14.63 -10.17
C PRO A 233 -0.71 -13.12 -10.27
N PHE A 234 -0.07 -12.37 -9.38
CA PHE A 234 -0.18 -10.93 -9.28
C PHE A 234 0.91 -10.16 -10.02
N ASN A 235 1.91 -10.84 -10.62
CA ASN A 235 2.92 -10.13 -11.38
C ASN A 235 2.43 -9.87 -12.82
N PRO A 236 2.27 -8.62 -13.22
CA PRO A 236 1.78 -8.27 -14.55
C PRO A 236 2.79 -8.53 -15.67
N LYS A 237 4.05 -8.81 -15.35
CA LYS A 237 5.07 -9.09 -16.36
C LYS A 237 5.21 -10.58 -16.61
N PRO A 238 5.27 -10.99 -17.91
CA PRO A 238 5.68 -12.32 -18.22
C PRO A 238 7.15 -12.53 -17.81
N PRO A 239 7.52 -13.72 -17.31
CA PRO A 239 8.89 -14.16 -17.47
C PRO A 239 9.17 -14.13 -18.98
N ALA A 240 10.23 -13.46 -19.39
CA ALA A 240 10.56 -13.22 -20.79
C ALA A 240 10.45 -14.50 -21.64
N ALA A 241 9.33 -14.66 -22.34
CA ALA A 241 9.10 -15.70 -23.34
C ALA A 241 9.16 -15.03 -24.71
N GLY A 242 10.36 -14.91 -25.21
CA GLY A 242 10.66 -14.35 -26.54
C GLY A 242 12.11 -14.69 -26.86
N PRO A 243 12.60 -14.39 -28.08
CA PRO A 243 14.02 -14.40 -28.34
C PRO A 243 14.67 -13.62 -27.21
N PRO A 244 15.76 -14.10 -26.60
CA PRO A 244 16.26 -13.64 -25.34
C PRO A 244 16.31 -12.10 -25.30
N ALA A 245 15.42 -11.53 -24.53
CA ALA A 245 15.42 -10.09 -24.30
C ALA A 245 16.81 -9.71 -23.80
N PRO A 246 17.31 -8.51 -24.13
CA PRO A 246 18.61 -8.09 -23.62
C PRO A 246 18.63 -8.31 -22.12
N GLN A 247 19.57 -9.12 -21.68
CA GLN A 247 19.75 -9.40 -20.26
C GLN A 247 20.50 -8.20 -19.65
N TYR A 248 19.95 -7.68 -18.56
CA TYR A 248 20.59 -6.65 -17.78
C TYR A 248 21.20 -7.23 -16.52
N VAL A 249 22.47 -7.07 -16.33
CA VAL A 249 23.11 -7.25 -15.03
C VAL A 249 22.97 -5.93 -14.29
N THR A 250 22.01 -5.89 -13.38
CA THR A 250 21.67 -4.68 -12.63
C THR A 250 22.52 -4.62 -11.37
N ARG A 251 23.20 -3.51 -11.17
CA ARG A 251 23.86 -3.16 -9.92
C ARG A 251 22.95 -2.21 -9.15
N GLU A 252 22.52 -2.62 -7.99
CA GLU A 252 21.82 -1.73 -7.06
C GLU A 252 22.81 -0.77 -6.42
N ILE A 253 22.50 0.53 -6.42
CA ILE A 253 23.29 1.53 -5.75
C ILE A 253 22.90 1.52 -4.27
N ASP A 254 23.90 1.27 -3.42
CA ASP A 254 23.72 1.24 -1.97
C ASP A 254 23.26 2.62 -1.47
N ARG A 255 22.09 2.67 -0.82
CA ARG A 255 21.50 3.86 -0.21
C ARG A 255 21.74 3.91 1.30
N ARG A 256 22.53 3.01 1.85
CA ARG A 256 22.89 3.03 3.26
C ARG A 256 23.65 4.31 3.58
N GLY A 257 23.15 5.08 4.50
CA GLY A 257 23.72 6.37 4.88
C GLY A 257 23.01 7.57 4.27
N ASP A 258 22.12 7.38 3.29
CA ASP A 258 21.27 8.45 2.81
C ASP A 258 20.08 8.65 3.76
N MET A 259 19.69 9.91 3.95
CA MET A 259 18.59 10.26 4.84
C MET A 259 17.40 10.78 4.05
N GLU A 260 16.20 10.37 4.46
CA GLU A 260 14.97 11.06 4.09
C GLU A 260 14.48 11.91 5.25
N TYR A 261 13.83 13.00 4.94
CA TYR A 261 13.29 13.87 5.97
C TYR A 261 12.10 14.66 5.44
N GLY A 262 11.28 15.12 6.36
CA GLY A 262 10.18 15.99 6.06
C GLY A 262 9.77 16.82 7.25
N PHE A 263 9.05 17.87 6.93
CA PHE A 263 8.54 18.84 7.91
C PHE A 263 7.13 19.25 7.52
N ARG A 264 6.27 19.42 8.50
CA ARG A 264 4.96 20.03 8.31
C ARG A 264 4.61 21.01 9.44
N ILE A 265 3.86 22.02 9.06
CA ILE A 265 3.14 22.89 9.97
C ILE A 265 1.65 22.69 9.73
N GLY A 266 0.88 22.53 10.79
CA GLY A 266 -0.57 22.36 10.71
C GLY A 266 -1.28 23.16 11.79
N GLY A 267 -2.54 23.47 11.53
CA GLY A 267 -3.37 24.22 12.46
C GLY A 267 -4.75 24.50 11.88
N ARG A 268 -5.53 25.29 12.60
CA ARG A 268 -6.90 25.63 12.24
C ARG A 268 -7.14 27.14 12.33
N VAL A 269 -7.71 27.69 11.27
CA VAL A 269 -8.17 29.07 11.20
C VAL A 269 -9.69 29.08 11.05
N GLY A 270 -10.40 29.46 12.08
CA GLY A 270 -11.85 29.34 12.14
C GLY A 270 -12.29 27.87 12.03
N GLN A 271 -13.00 27.54 10.97
CA GLN A 271 -13.47 26.16 10.68
C GLN A 271 -12.59 25.41 9.67
N VAL A 272 -11.58 26.07 9.11
CA VAL A 272 -10.66 25.45 8.14
C VAL A 272 -9.44 24.91 8.88
N ALA A 273 -9.24 23.59 8.83
CA ALA A 273 -7.99 22.97 9.23
C ALA A 273 -7.09 22.77 8.00
N GLY A 274 -5.78 22.86 8.17
CA GLY A 274 -4.88 22.67 7.05
C GLY A 274 -3.44 22.42 7.46
N THR A 275 -2.65 21.92 6.51
CA THR A 275 -1.21 21.72 6.68
C THR A 275 -0.43 22.23 5.48
N LEU A 276 0.80 22.66 5.74
CA LEU A 276 1.84 22.86 4.72
C LEU A 276 2.95 21.85 5.00
N ASN A 277 3.40 21.16 3.97
CA ASN A 277 4.29 20.02 4.08
C ASN A 277 5.49 20.18 3.13
N TYR A 278 6.64 19.76 3.59
CA TYR A 278 7.84 19.60 2.78
C TYR A 278 8.41 18.21 2.99
N PHE A 279 8.83 17.56 1.92
CA PHE A 279 9.49 16.25 1.96
C PHE A 279 10.72 16.26 1.06
N SER A 280 11.76 15.60 1.50
CA SER A 280 12.91 15.22 0.68
C SER A 280 13.07 13.71 0.78
N LEU A 281 12.56 13.01 -0.24
CA LEU A 281 12.43 11.56 -0.26
C LEU A 281 13.16 10.97 -1.46
N TYR A 282 13.46 9.68 -1.39
CA TYR A 282 13.85 8.91 -2.56
C TYR A 282 12.61 8.33 -3.24
N SER A 283 12.67 8.20 -4.56
CA SER A 283 11.61 7.55 -5.31
C SER A 283 11.41 6.11 -4.83
N ASP A 284 10.18 5.72 -4.55
CA ASP A 284 9.81 4.35 -4.17
C ASP A 284 10.12 3.33 -5.27
N SER A 285 10.18 3.76 -6.52
CA SER A 285 10.51 2.95 -7.68
C SER A 285 11.93 3.21 -8.15
N GLY A 286 12.66 2.13 -8.41
CA GLY A 286 14.01 2.24 -8.97
C GLY A 286 14.00 2.60 -10.45
N TYR A 287 14.96 3.41 -10.87
CA TYR A 287 15.20 3.81 -12.26
C TYR A 287 16.43 3.09 -12.79
N SER A 288 16.22 2.23 -13.81
CA SER A 288 17.32 1.50 -14.44
C SER A 288 17.98 2.34 -15.51
N GLU A 289 19.28 2.62 -15.35
CA GLU A 289 20.10 3.34 -16.31
C GLU A 289 21.15 2.40 -16.90
N LYS A 290 21.18 2.27 -18.23
CA LYS A 290 22.17 1.46 -18.91
C LYS A 290 23.56 2.10 -18.78
N THR A 291 24.52 1.37 -18.22
CA THR A 291 25.90 1.84 -18.00
C THR A 291 26.90 1.30 -19.00
N GLY A 292 26.56 0.19 -19.71
CA GLY A 292 27.46 -0.38 -20.70
C GLY A 292 26.93 -1.64 -21.36
N THR A 293 27.75 -2.22 -22.22
CA THR A 293 27.50 -3.53 -22.85
C THR A 293 28.57 -4.49 -22.38
N LEU A 294 28.17 -5.54 -21.66
CA LEU A 294 29.08 -6.54 -21.12
C LEU A 294 29.42 -7.62 -22.16
N LYS A 295 28.49 -7.92 -23.05
CA LYS A 295 28.67 -8.94 -24.10
C LYS A 295 27.82 -8.59 -25.30
N ALA A 296 28.41 -8.53 -26.48
CA ALA A 296 27.71 -8.30 -27.76
C ALA A 296 27.30 -9.62 -28.42
N ALA A 297 26.13 -9.65 -29.06
CA ALA A 297 25.57 -10.79 -29.80
C ALA A 297 26.22 -10.98 -31.17
N PRO A 298 26.10 -12.09 -31.92
CA PRO A 298 25.01 -13.01 -32.14
C PRO A 298 25.36 -14.46 -31.86
N PRO A 299 24.32 -15.37 -31.81
CA PRO A 299 23.62 -15.66 -30.58
C PRO A 299 24.56 -16.29 -29.57
N PRO A 300 24.60 -15.85 -28.35
CA PRO A 300 23.53 -15.56 -27.40
C PRO A 300 23.27 -14.03 -27.14
N PRO A 301 22.25 -13.69 -26.33
CA PRO A 301 21.73 -12.32 -26.21
C PRO A 301 22.79 -11.33 -25.77
N THR A 302 22.65 -10.09 -26.24
CA THR A 302 23.47 -8.98 -25.76
C THR A 302 23.22 -8.75 -24.26
N ILE A 303 24.25 -8.80 -23.47
CA ILE A 303 24.19 -8.54 -22.02
C ILE A 303 24.62 -7.10 -21.79
N TYR A 304 23.74 -6.36 -21.11
CA TYR A 304 24.01 -4.98 -20.73
C TYR A 304 24.28 -4.89 -19.23
N SER A 305 25.11 -3.96 -18.83
CA SER A 305 25.16 -3.49 -17.45
C SER A 305 24.17 -2.35 -17.27
N ALA A 306 23.48 -2.34 -16.14
CA ALA A 306 22.60 -1.26 -15.76
C ALA A 306 22.74 -0.98 -14.26
N ASP A 307 22.67 0.29 -13.89
CA ASP A 307 22.56 0.70 -12.51
C ASP A 307 21.07 0.95 -12.18
N LEU A 308 20.60 0.37 -11.09
CA LEU A 308 19.30 0.68 -10.51
C LEU A 308 19.49 1.81 -9.51
N LYS A 309 18.96 2.97 -9.83
CA LYS A 309 19.08 4.20 -9.03
C LYS A 309 17.72 4.56 -8.44
N TYR A 310 17.76 5.03 -7.21
CA TYR A 310 16.61 5.67 -6.59
C TYR A 310 16.91 7.16 -6.49
N LEU A 311 16.03 7.97 -7.03
CA LEU A 311 16.29 9.38 -7.26
C LEU A 311 15.64 10.20 -6.15
N ARG A 312 16.40 11.17 -5.61
CA ARG A 312 15.87 12.09 -4.62
C ARG A 312 14.96 13.10 -5.28
N THR A 313 13.83 13.37 -4.63
CA THR A 313 12.84 14.35 -5.07
C THR A 313 12.40 15.19 -3.89
N ASP A 314 12.37 16.50 -4.09
CA ASP A 314 11.79 17.45 -3.15
C ASP A 314 10.32 17.68 -3.47
N LEU A 315 9.48 17.56 -2.46
CA LEU A 315 8.03 17.63 -2.61
C LEU A 315 7.46 18.72 -1.69
N TYR A 316 6.58 19.54 -2.22
CA TYR A 316 5.88 20.61 -1.50
C TYR A 316 4.40 20.32 -1.49
N GLY A 317 3.83 20.12 -0.31
CA GLY A 317 2.46 19.69 -0.14
C GLY A 317 1.60 20.64 0.68
N ALA A 318 0.29 20.56 0.46
CA ALA A 318 -0.70 21.25 1.27
C ALA A 318 -1.96 20.42 1.44
N SER A 319 -2.60 20.50 2.61
CA SER A 319 -3.94 19.97 2.83
C SER A 319 -4.87 21.03 3.40
N LEU A 320 -6.16 20.91 3.09
CA LEU A 320 -7.22 21.72 3.65
C LEU A 320 -8.44 20.85 3.95
N ASN A 321 -9.02 21.03 5.13
CA ASN A 321 -10.24 20.36 5.57
C ASN A 321 -11.27 21.40 6.02
N TYR A 322 -12.49 21.30 5.51
CA TYR A 322 -13.59 22.13 5.92
C TYR A 322 -14.88 21.32 6.11
N ALA A 323 -15.47 21.43 7.28
CA ALA A 323 -16.75 20.80 7.58
C ALA A 323 -17.89 21.80 7.43
N PHE A 324 -18.72 21.62 6.40
CA PHE A 324 -19.94 22.40 6.21
C PHE A 324 -20.98 22.00 7.27
N PRO A 325 -21.51 22.97 8.05
CA PRO A 325 -22.52 22.67 9.06
C PRO A 325 -23.87 22.26 8.45
N SER A 326 -24.81 21.86 9.31
CA SER A 326 -26.20 21.61 8.92
C SER A 326 -26.77 22.83 8.16
N PRO A 327 -27.59 22.61 7.11
CA PRO A 327 -28.14 21.33 6.65
C PRO A 327 -27.24 20.57 5.66
N ILE A 328 -26.09 21.11 5.24
CA ILE A 328 -25.24 20.54 4.20
C ILE A 328 -24.56 19.27 4.73
N ASN A 329 -23.94 19.33 5.92
CA ASN A 329 -23.25 18.20 6.57
C ASN A 329 -22.27 17.45 5.65
N ILE A 330 -21.42 18.18 4.93
CA ILE A 330 -20.39 17.65 4.05
C ILE A 330 -19.03 18.07 4.59
N VAL A 331 -18.09 17.15 4.66
CA VAL A 331 -16.68 17.45 4.86
C VAL A 331 -16.01 17.48 3.51
N VAL A 332 -15.32 18.57 3.22
CA VAL A 332 -14.49 18.73 2.02
C VAL A 332 -13.04 18.67 2.44
N THR A 333 -12.30 17.75 1.86
CA THR A 333 -10.86 17.61 2.05
C THR A 333 -10.14 17.85 0.72
N TYR A 334 -9.11 18.67 0.74
CA TYR A 334 -8.22 18.90 -0.39
C TYR A 334 -6.79 18.51 0.00
N GLU A 335 -6.10 17.81 -0.89
CA GLU A 335 -4.65 17.59 -0.82
C GLU A 335 -4.01 17.92 -2.15
N GLY A 336 -2.83 18.52 -2.11
CA GLY A 336 -2.02 18.78 -3.27
C GLY A 336 -0.54 18.61 -2.96
N ILE A 337 0.23 18.10 -3.91
CA ILE A 337 1.67 17.95 -3.83
C ILE A 337 2.30 18.39 -5.16
N TYR A 338 3.30 19.25 -5.08
CA TYR A 338 4.07 19.74 -6.20
C TYR A 338 5.50 19.20 -6.12
N SER A 339 5.97 18.65 -7.22
CA SER A 339 7.37 18.21 -7.42
C SER A 339 7.99 19.05 -8.53
N PRO A 340 9.07 19.82 -8.25
CA PRO A 340 9.79 20.55 -9.28
C PRO A 340 10.59 19.63 -10.20
N ASP A 341 11.02 18.48 -9.69
CA ASP A 341 11.97 17.57 -10.35
C ASP A 341 11.48 16.11 -10.24
N GLU A 342 10.24 15.84 -10.68
CA GLU A 342 9.70 14.47 -10.75
C GLU A 342 10.44 13.71 -11.86
N PRO A 343 11.04 12.53 -11.57
CA PRO A 343 11.75 11.76 -12.57
C PRO A 343 10.82 10.92 -13.44
N TYR A 344 11.09 10.90 -14.73
CA TYR A 344 10.35 10.11 -15.72
C TYR A 344 11.29 9.41 -16.69
N TYR A 345 10.90 8.23 -17.17
CA TYR A 345 11.55 7.62 -18.31
C TYR A 345 11.09 8.27 -19.61
N VAL A 346 12.05 8.60 -20.45
CA VAL A 346 11.80 8.97 -21.85
C VAL A 346 12.20 7.79 -22.72
N ALA A 347 11.30 7.31 -23.57
CA ALA A 347 11.61 6.30 -24.58
C ALA A 347 12.52 6.91 -25.63
N ALA A 348 13.82 6.86 -25.42
CA ALA A 348 14.82 7.12 -26.42
C ALA A 348 15.37 5.77 -26.91
N SER A 349 15.21 5.47 -28.21
CA SER A 349 15.88 4.29 -28.79
C SER A 349 17.39 4.54 -28.86
N PRO A 350 18.26 3.62 -28.37
CA PRO A 350 17.98 2.28 -27.84
C PRO A 350 17.98 2.20 -26.28
N THR A 351 18.05 3.29 -25.58
CA THR A 351 18.15 3.29 -24.11
C THR A 351 17.17 4.29 -23.47
N PRO A 352 16.43 3.88 -22.46
CA PRO A 352 15.61 4.82 -21.71
C PRO A 352 16.48 5.88 -21.04
N LEU A 353 16.10 7.13 -21.16
CA LEU A 353 16.74 8.27 -20.49
C LEU A 353 15.82 8.76 -19.37
N ILE A 354 16.43 9.13 -18.25
CA ILE A 354 15.71 9.79 -17.15
C ILE A 354 15.64 11.28 -17.47
N ARG A 355 14.43 11.85 -17.36
CA ARG A 355 14.17 13.28 -17.46
C ARG A 355 13.44 13.73 -16.20
N TYR A 356 13.63 14.96 -15.83
CA TYR A 356 12.99 15.60 -14.68
C TYR A 356 12.01 16.65 -15.18
N ASN A 357 10.82 16.66 -14.62
CA ASN A 357 9.78 17.62 -14.97
C ASN A 357 9.01 18.07 -13.72
N HIS A 358 8.39 19.23 -13.86
CA HIS A 358 7.44 19.68 -12.86
C HIS A 358 6.19 18.80 -12.89
N ALA A 359 5.72 18.37 -11.71
CA ALA A 359 4.47 17.65 -11.57
C ALA A 359 3.62 18.20 -10.44
N LEU A 360 2.32 18.22 -10.63
CA LEU A 360 1.32 18.50 -9.61
C LEU A 360 0.37 17.31 -9.52
N LYS A 361 0.25 16.75 -8.32
CA LYS A 361 -0.75 15.73 -8.00
C LYS A 361 -1.69 16.34 -6.96
N HIS A 362 -2.99 16.32 -7.20
CA HIS A 362 -3.94 16.83 -6.22
C HIS A 362 -5.25 16.06 -6.22
N ALA A 363 -5.97 16.13 -5.11
CA ALA A 363 -7.30 15.54 -4.98
C ALA A 363 -8.21 16.42 -4.14
N ILE A 364 -9.51 16.35 -4.45
CA ILE A 364 -10.58 16.88 -3.64
C ILE A 364 -11.57 15.78 -3.31
N GLN A 365 -11.92 15.66 -2.04
CA GLN A 365 -12.83 14.65 -1.53
C GLN A 365 -14.01 15.29 -0.82
N PHE A 366 -15.19 14.77 -1.07
CA PHE A 366 -16.45 15.12 -0.42
C PHE A 366 -16.92 13.91 0.38
N SER A 367 -17.04 14.08 1.70
CA SER A 367 -17.47 13.03 2.61
C SER A 367 -18.77 13.41 3.30
N ARG A 368 -19.74 12.50 3.30
CA ARG A 368 -21.03 12.69 3.94
C ARG A 368 -21.55 11.41 4.54
N SER A 369 -22.17 11.50 5.73
CA SER A 369 -23.00 10.44 6.28
C SER A 369 -24.46 10.87 6.21
N THR A 370 -25.34 10.02 5.66
CA THR A 370 -26.76 10.32 5.48
C THR A 370 -27.63 9.09 5.64
N PHE A 371 -28.85 9.27 6.14
CA PHE A 371 -29.83 8.19 6.24
C PHE A 371 -30.51 8.02 4.88
N VAL A 372 -30.23 6.93 4.20
CA VAL A 372 -30.88 6.54 2.94
C VAL A 372 -31.99 5.52 3.19
N LEU A 373 -31.82 4.69 4.21
CA LEU A 373 -32.79 3.68 4.64
C LEU A 373 -33.53 4.16 5.90
N PRO A 374 -34.77 3.67 6.14
CA PRO A 374 -35.52 4.04 7.33
C PRO A 374 -34.80 3.66 8.63
N GLN A 375 -34.98 4.47 9.67
CA GLN A 375 -34.52 4.15 11.03
C GLN A 375 -35.12 2.78 11.49
N PRO A 376 -34.39 1.94 12.24
CA PRO A 376 -33.16 2.23 13.00
C PRO A 376 -31.83 1.88 12.27
N ILE A 377 -31.82 1.87 10.97
CA ILE A 377 -30.63 1.55 10.18
C ILE A 377 -29.60 2.70 10.27
N SER A 378 -28.32 2.36 10.37
CA SER A 378 -27.22 3.33 10.44
C SER A 378 -27.16 4.21 9.20
N ALA A 379 -26.61 5.41 9.34
CA ALA A 379 -26.35 6.28 8.20
C ALA A 379 -25.38 5.62 7.20
N MET A 380 -25.65 5.78 5.93
CA MET A 380 -24.76 5.40 4.86
C MET A 380 -23.61 6.41 4.75
N SER A 381 -22.39 5.95 4.70
CA SER A 381 -21.22 6.78 4.38
C SER A 381 -21.06 6.89 2.86
N ILE A 382 -20.84 8.10 2.39
CA ILE A 382 -20.62 8.43 0.98
C ILE A 382 -19.35 9.25 0.90
N GLN A 383 -18.39 8.80 0.11
CA GLN A 383 -17.15 9.53 -0.17
C GLN A 383 -16.95 9.59 -1.67
N LEU A 384 -16.87 10.80 -2.20
CA LEU A 384 -16.61 11.10 -3.61
C LEU A 384 -15.29 11.83 -3.69
N GLN A 385 -14.34 11.31 -4.46
CA GLN A 385 -13.03 11.93 -4.67
C GLN A 385 -12.79 12.14 -6.16
N TYR A 386 -12.30 13.31 -6.51
CA TYR A 386 -11.66 13.59 -7.78
C TYR A 386 -10.17 13.78 -7.54
N SER A 387 -9.33 13.16 -8.37
CA SER A 387 -7.88 13.34 -8.33
C SER A 387 -7.33 13.61 -9.73
N GLN A 388 -6.30 14.43 -9.78
CA GLN A 388 -5.59 14.77 -11.00
C GLN A 388 -4.08 14.70 -10.76
N THR A 389 -3.38 14.13 -11.73
CA THR A 389 -1.92 14.26 -11.89
C THR A 389 -1.65 15.03 -13.15
N ARG A 390 -0.92 16.14 -13.07
CA ARG A 390 -0.51 16.95 -14.21
C ARG A 390 1.01 17.06 -14.24
N VAL A 391 1.57 16.80 -15.42
CA VAL A 391 2.99 16.95 -15.72
C VAL A 391 3.16 18.07 -16.74
N TRP A 392 4.12 18.98 -16.50
CA TRP A 392 4.41 20.07 -17.45
C TRP A 392 5.55 19.67 -18.40
N ASP A 393 5.65 20.38 -19.51
CA ASP A 393 6.68 20.20 -20.55
C ASP A 393 6.60 18.90 -21.36
N GLU A 394 5.50 18.66 -21.88
CA GLU A 394 4.87 17.47 -22.44
C GLU A 394 5.41 17.00 -23.79
N GLY A 395 5.88 17.90 -24.61
CA GLY A 395 6.17 17.64 -26.02
C GLY A 395 7.29 16.61 -26.28
N LYS A 396 7.96 16.16 -25.24
CA LYS A 396 9.17 15.34 -25.34
C LYS A 396 9.13 14.04 -24.52
N ILE A 397 8.09 13.84 -23.69
CA ILE A 397 8.01 12.67 -22.83
C ILE A 397 7.03 11.66 -23.43
N LYS A 398 7.55 10.75 -24.22
CA LYS A 398 6.89 9.46 -24.42
C LYS A 398 7.48 8.52 -23.37
N SER A 399 6.87 8.42 -22.19
CA SER A 399 7.35 7.50 -21.19
C SER A 399 7.12 6.08 -21.65
N THR A 400 8.18 5.30 -21.67
CA THR A 400 8.03 3.87 -21.46
C THR A 400 7.66 3.69 -20.00
N PRO A 401 6.66 2.86 -19.69
CA PRO A 401 6.28 2.58 -18.32
C PRO A 401 7.52 2.18 -17.54
N ALA A 402 7.64 2.70 -16.33
CA ALA A 402 8.60 2.16 -15.37
C ALA A 402 8.37 0.64 -15.37
N PRO A 403 9.43 -0.17 -15.53
CA PRO A 403 9.26 -1.58 -15.86
C PRO A 403 8.52 -2.39 -14.81
N TYR A 404 8.09 -1.80 -13.70
CA TYR A 404 7.68 -2.52 -12.51
C TYR A 404 6.29 -2.23 -11.97
N ILE A 405 5.59 -1.20 -12.44
CA ILE A 405 4.22 -0.94 -11.99
C ILE A 405 3.35 -0.58 -13.20
N PRO A 406 2.89 -1.57 -13.99
CA PRO A 406 1.99 -1.31 -15.11
C PRO A 406 0.70 -0.62 -14.68
N ALA A 407 0.25 -0.89 -13.46
CA ALA A 407 -0.95 -0.30 -12.89
C ALA A 407 -0.83 1.17 -12.46
N MET A 408 0.37 1.72 -12.41
CA MET A 408 0.56 3.07 -11.87
C MET A 408 1.07 4.11 -12.87
N ASN A 409 1.73 3.73 -13.98
CA ASN A 409 2.31 4.73 -14.93
C ASN A 409 2.53 4.14 -16.32
N ASN A 410 1.50 3.72 -17.02
CA ASN A 410 1.69 3.11 -18.34
C ASN A 410 1.77 4.08 -19.51
N SER A 411 1.25 5.25 -19.42
CA SER A 411 1.57 6.42 -20.22
C SER A 411 1.43 7.63 -19.34
N ILE A 412 2.23 8.62 -19.58
CA ILE A 412 2.00 9.93 -19.05
C ILE A 412 1.33 10.69 -20.19
N ASP A 413 0.02 10.59 -20.22
CA ASP A 413 -0.73 11.73 -20.72
C ASP A 413 -0.47 12.86 -19.74
N ASN A 414 -0.27 14.03 -20.23
CA ASN A 414 0.08 15.22 -19.48
C ASN A 414 -0.82 15.47 -18.28
N THR A 415 -2.01 14.87 -18.30
CA THR A 415 -3.03 15.03 -17.29
C THR A 415 -3.79 13.70 -17.14
N GLN A 416 -3.68 13.06 -15.99
CA GLN A 416 -4.49 11.91 -15.62
C GLN A 416 -5.57 12.36 -14.65
N ASN A 417 -6.81 11.97 -14.90
CA ASN A 417 -7.96 12.32 -14.07
C ASN A 417 -8.67 11.07 -13.60
N THR A 418 -8.94 10.98 -12.30
CA THR A 418 -9.60 9.82 -11.72
C THR A 418 -10.74 10.27 -10.80
N ILE A 419 -11.88 9.61 -10.89
CA ILE A 419 -13.01 9.77 -9.98
C ILE A 419 -13.15 8.50 -9.16
N ALA A 420 -13.28 8.62 -7.85
CA ALA A 420 -13.56 7.51 -6.96
C ALA A 420 -14.81 7.78 -6.14
N LEU A 421 -15.66 6.76 -6.02
CA LEU A 421 -16.83 6.76 -5.14
C LEU A 421 -16.73 5.56 -4.21
N VAL A 422 -16.79 5.83 -2.91
CA VAL A 422 -16.83 4.79 -1.88
C VAL A 422 -18.13 4.93 -1.08
N LEU A 423 -18.89 3.86 -1.04
CA LEU A 423 -20.14 3.74 -0.30
C LEU A 423 -19.97 2.69 0.79
N GLY A 424 -20.50 2.96 1.98
CA GLY A 424 -20.53 2.02 3.09
C GLY A 424 -21.85 2.10 3.83
N GLN A 425 -22.51 0.96 4.02
CA GLN A 425 -23.78 0.86 4.74
C GLN A 425 -23.70 -0.21 5.82
N ASN A 426 -23.84 0.20 7.07
CA ASN A 426 -23.98 -0.73 8.17
C ASN A 426 -25.43 -1.13 8.37
N LEU A 427 -25.65 -2.41 8.59
CA LEU A 427 -26.96 -3.03 8.83
C LEU A 427 -26.91 -3.89 10.09
N TRP A 428 -28.05 -4.26 10.60
CA TRP A 428 -28.24 -5.20 11.71
C TRP A 428 -27.28 -4.92 12.90
N HIS A 429 -27.50 -3.76 13.54
CA HIS A 429 -26.70 -3.31 14.69
C HIS A 429 -25.19 -3.20 14.39
N ASN A 430 -24.83 -2.85 13.16
CA ASN A 430 -23.46 -2.76 12.65
C ASN A 430 -22.73 -4.09 12.48
N ASN A 431 -23.40 -5.24 12.63
CA ASN A 431 -22.80 -6.54 12.41
C ASN A 431 -22.61 -6.87 10.93
N ILE A 432 -23.39 -6.26 10.05
CA ILE A 432 -23.25 -6.38 8.60
C ILE A 432 -22.77 -5.04 8.03
N ASN A 433 -21.73 -5.06 7.22
CA ASN A 433 -21.31 -3.92 6.44
C ASN A 433 -21.35 -4.28 4.96
N LEU A 434 -22.08 -3.48 4.19
CA LEU A 434 -22.06 -3.51 2.73
C LEU A 434 -21.17 -2.38 2.25
N SER A 435 -20.25 -2.66 1.34
CA SER A 435 -19.36 -1.66 0.77
C SER A 435 -19.34 -1.73 -0.76
N LEU A 436 -19.14 -0.61 -1.39
CA LEU A 436 -18.91 -0.52 -2.83
C LEU A 436 -17.84 0.53 -3.10
N LYS A 437 -16.76 0.12 -3.74
CA LYS A 437 -15.70 1.03 -4.21
C LYS A 437 -15.73 1.06 -5.74
N LEU A 438 -15.88 2.25 -6.29
CA LEU A 438 -15.83 2.51 -7.72
C LEU A 438 -14.70 3.48 -7.97
N ILE A 439 -13.80 3.15 -8.88
CA ILE A 439 -12.77 4.07 -9.36
C ILE A 439 -12.88 4.09 -10.87
N TYR A 440 -13.00 5.28 -11.44
CA TYR A 440 -13.04 5.50 -12.88
C TYR A 440 -11.92 6.45 -13.28
N ASP A 441 -11.04 5.96 -14.12
CA ASP A 441 -10.04 6.77 -14.80
C ASP A 441 -10.71 7.35 -16.08
N LEU A 442 -10.64 8.67 -16.27
CA LEU A 442 -11.29 9.31 -17.40
C LEU A 442 -10.69 8.92 -18.75
N ASP A 443 -9.54 8.25 -18.74
CA ASP A 443 -8.91 7.63 -19.92
C ASP A 443 -9.48 6.23 -20.24
N ASP A 444 -10.74 5.99 -19.82
CA ASP A 444 -11.52 4.78 -20.09
C ASP A 444 -11.02 3.54 -19.32
N ALA A 445 -10.87 3.65 -18.01
CA ALA A 445 -10.61 2.50 -17.15
C ALA A 445 -11.45 2.52 -15.87
N HIS A 446 -11.81 1.36 -15.41
CA HIS A 446 -12.59 1.24 -14.17
C HIS A 446 -12.11 0.10 -13.27
N TYR A 447 -12.34 0.33 -11.99
CA TYR A 447 -12.21 -0.65 -10.92
C TYR A 447 -13.49 -0.62 -10.09
N ILE A 448 -14.16 -1.76 -9.93
CA ILE A 448 -15.39 -1.92 -9.16
C ILE A 448 -15.16 -3.02 -8.13
N ALA A 449 -15.35 -2.71 -6.86
CA ALA A 449 -15.21 -3.68 -5.77
C ALA A 449 -16.42 -3.62 -4.82
N PRO A 450 -17.44 -4.46 -5.04
CA PRO A 450 -18.48 -4.71 -4.05
C PRO A 450 -17.93 -5.56 -2.92
N GLY A 451 -18.33 -5.27 -1.68
CA GLY A 451 -17.89 -5.99 -0.49
C GLY A 451 -19.03 -6.24 0.48
N PHE A 452 -18.92 -7.35 1.19
CA PHE A 452 -19.78 -7.76 2.28
C PHE A 452 -18.92 -8.18 3.47
N LYS A 453 -19.17 -7.61 4.64
CA LYS A 453 -18.52 -7.99 5.91
C LYS A 453 -19.58 -8.36 6.92
N TYR A 454 -19.36 -9.46 7.64
CA TYR A 454 -20.16 -9.89 8.77
C TYR A 454 -19.30 -10.07 10.01
N VAL A 455 -19.68 -9.41 11.09
CA VAL A 455 -19.02 -9.51 12.40
C VAL A 455 -19.91 -10.36 13.30
N TYR A 456 -19.38 -11.48 13.78
CA TYR A 456 -20.07 -12.37 14.70
C TYR A 456 -19.41 -12.34 16.08
N GLY A 457 -20.17 -11.89 17.05
CA GLY A 457 -19.66 -11.65 18.41
C GLY A 457 -18.58 -10.56 18.39
N ASN A 458 -17.58 -10.73 19.25
CA ASN A 458 -16.48 -9.76 19.38
C ASN A 458 -15.19 -10.20 18.66
N HIS A 459 -15.19 -11.38 18.03
CA HIS A 459 -13.96 -12.03 17.59
C HIS A 459 -13.95 -12.41 16.14
N TRP A 460 -15.08 -12.83 15.57
CA TRP A 460 -15.09 -13.39 14.23
C TRP A 460 -15.54 -12.35 13.21
N ILE A 461 -14.75 -12.21 12.15
CA ILE A 461 -15.07 -11.36 10.99
C ILE A 461 -14.98 -12.23 9.75
N PHE A 462 -16.03 -12.16 8.95
CA PHE A 462 -16.14 -12.82 7.64
C PHE A 462 -16.27 -11.74 6.58
N ASP A 463 -15.33 -11.69 5.66
CA ASP A 463 -15.32 -10.74 4.55
C ASP A 463 -15.39 -11.49 3.23
N ILE A 464 -16.11 -10.94 2.28
CA ILE A 464 -16.05 -11.33 0.88
C ILE A 464 -16.17 -10.08 0.01
N TYR A 465 -15.34 -9.97 -0.99
CA TYR A 465 -15.46 -8.93 -2.00
C TYR A 465 -15.03 -9.45 -3.37
N GLY A 466 -15.57 -8.81 -4.41
CA GLY A 466 -15.15 -9.05 -5.78
C GLY A 466 -14.37 -7.86 -6.31
N THR A 467 -13.54 -8.10 -7.32
CA THR A 467 -12.92 -7.05 -8.12
C THR A 467 -13.29 -7.24 -9.58
N ILE A 468 -13.76 -6.16 -10.21
CA ILE A 468 -14.05 -6.07 -11.63
C ILE A 468 -13.19 -4.96 -12.19
N LEU A 469 -12.38 -5.29 -13.16
CA LEU A 469 -11.41 -4.42 -13.79
C LEU A 469 -11.67 -4.34 -15.28
N GLY A 470 -11.67 -3.14 -15.85
CA GLY A 470 -11.93 -2.99 -17.27
C GLY A 470 -11.49 -1.65 -17.82
N GLY A 471 -11.71 -1.50 -19.12
CA GLY A 471 -11.36 -0.30 -19.86
C GLY A 471 -10.64 -0.63 -21.17
N ALA A 472 -10.19 0.39 -21.88
CA ALA A 472 -9.43 0.21 -23.11
C ALA A 472 -8.16 -0.60 -22.83
N GLU A 473 -7.92 -1.66 -23.57
CA GLU A 473 -6.73 -2.55 -23.46
C GLU A 473 -5.40 -1.84 -23.79
N VAL A 474 -5.43 -0.55 -23.85
CA VAL A 474 -4.24 0.23 -24.18
C VAL A 474 -3.26 0.08 -23.02
N ARG A 475 -2.00 -0.22 -23.33
CA ARG A 475 -0.88 -0.33 -22.38
C ARG A 475 -0.69 0.89 -21.47
N THR A 476 -1.48 1.89 -21.67
CA THR A 476 -1.50 3.19 -21.02
C THR A 476 -2.52 3.30 -19.92
N ASN A 477 -3.48 2.37 -19.85
CA ASN A 477 -4.61 2.45 -18.96
C ASN A 477 -4.36 1.59 -17.70
N ARG A 478 -4.51 2.22 -16.53
CA ARG A 478 -4.20 1.62 -15.22
C ARG A 478 -4.96 0.32 -14.94
N PHE A 479 -6.27 0.31 -15.17
CA PHE A 479 -7.13 -0.83 -14.84
C PHE A 479 -7.41 -1.73 -16.05
N GLY A 480 -7.47 -1.19 -17.25
CA GLY A 480 -7.69 -1.96 -18.47
C GLY A 480 -6.57 -2.96 -18.76
N SER A 481 -5.32 -2.57 -18.49
CA SER A 481 -4.16 -3.47 -18.61
C SER A 481 -4.14 -4.59 -17.57
N MET A 482 -5.02 -4.53 -16.56
CA MET A 482 -5.13 -5.49 -15.45
C MET A 482 -6.48 -6.22 -15.42
N SER A 483 -7.29 -6.14 -16.48
CA SER A 483 -8.59 -6.83 -16.54
C SER A 483 -8.50 -8.35 -16.31
N TRP A 484 -7.34 -8.92 -16.55
CA TRP A 484 -7.03 -10.32 -16.24
C TRP A 484 -6.95 -10.62 -14.73
N ALA A 485 -6.79 -9.62 -13.86
CA ALA A 485 -6.59 -9.79 -12.41
C ALA A 485 -7.89 -9.70 -11.61
N GLU A 486 -9.04 -9.96 -12.25
CA GLU A 486 -10.33 -10.03 -11.56
C GLU A 486 -10.40 -11.25 -10.65
N GLU A 487 -11.00 -11.06 -9.47
CA GLU A 487 -11.08 -12.10 -8.46
C GLU A 487 -12.30 -11.97 -7.55
N VAL A 488 -12.63 -13.07 -6.89
CA VAL A 488 -13.44 -13.06 -5.67
C VAL A 488 -12.55 -13.43 -4.51
N PHE A 489 -12.47 -12.55 -3.55
CA PHE A 489 -11.61 -12.66 -2.37
C PHE A 489 -12.45 -12.85 -1.12
N SER A 490 -12.06 -13.78 -0.25
CA SER A 490 -12.71 -14.05 1.01
C SER A 490 -11.73 -14.14 2.16
N ARG A 491 -12.14 -13.68 3.34
CA ARG A 491 -11.35 -13.72 4.56
C ARG A 491 -12.17 -14.19 5.74
N VAL A 492 -11.54 -14.98 6.58
CA VAL A 492 -12.04 -15.33 7.91
C VAL A 492 -11.02 -14.88 8.93
N THR A 493 -11.38 -13.97 9.79
CA THR A 493 -10.52 -13.38 10.80
C THR A 493 -11.04 -13.70 12.20
N TYR A 494 -10.15 -14.16 13.07
CA TYR A 494 -10.36 -14.24 14.50
C TYR A 494 -9.53 -13.18 15.19
N GLN A 495 -10.16 -12.30 15.97
CA GLN A 495 -9.50 -11.24 16.76
C GLN A 495 -9.49 -11.60 18.23
N PHE A 496 -8.41 -11.26 18.93
CA PHE A 496 -8.24 -11.47 20.37
C PHE A 496 -7.48 -10.32 21.04
#